data_f2e3a8afa559af25df1070463206b793
#
_entry.id   f2e3a8afa559af25df1070463206b793
#
_cell.length_a   1.000
_cell.length_b   1.000
_cell.length_c   1.000
_cell.angle_alpha   90.00
_cell.angle_beta   90.00
_cell.angle_gamma   90.00
#
_symmetry.space_group_name_H-M   'P 1'
#
loop_
_entity.id
_entity.type
_entity.pdbx_description
1 polymer ?
#
loop_
_entity_poly.entity_id
_entity_poly.type
_entity_poly.pdbx_seq_one_letter_code
_entity_poly.pdbx_strand_id
1 'polypeptide(L)'
;MTFQAVQTEDTLAIRPATLNDALSIYELISSNVVAGHLLERSLDEVQQHATRFFAAIASEELVGCGELTQLSSNVAEIRSLVVKNTRRGQGIGTYLLKALIDEALALNIPRLCAFTHSPRPFVQAGFSIVPHPWVSPKIEIDCQTCELFRCCDRYAVVLDLTTFSGAPK
;
A
#
# COMPACT_ATOMS: atom_id res chain seq x y z
N MET A 1 -38.93 11.89 25.82
CA MET A 1 -38.60 11.49 24.45
C MET A 1 -37.15 11.11 24.41
N THR A 2 -36.86 9.81 24.38
CA THR A 2 -35.50 9.27 24.44
C THR A 2 -34.99 9.19 22.98
N PHE A 3 -34.03 10.02 22.62
CA PHE A 3 -33.33 9.88 21.34
C PHE A 3 -32.45 8.63 21.42
N GLN A 4 -32.84 7.57 20.74
CA GLN A 4 -31.95 6.46 20.44
C GLN A 4 -30.93 6.96 19.39
N ALA A 5 -29.67 7.03 19.80
CA ALA A 5 -28.57 7.20 18.87
C ALA A 5 -28.56 5.98 17.93
N VAL A 6 -28.83 6.22 16.66
CA VAL A 6 -28.59 5.23 15.61
C VAL A 6 -27.08 5.01 15.57
N GLN A 7 -26.63 3.86 16.07
CA GLN A 7 -25.28 3.40 15.82
C GLN A 7 -25.19 3.06 14.32
N THR A 8 -24.64 3.98 13.53
CA THR A 8 -24.19 3.65 12.18
C THR A 8 -23.01 2.68 12.38
N GLU A 9 -23.23 1.42 12.04
CA GLU A 9 -22.13 0.45 11.94
C GLU A 9 -21.05 1.08 11.08
N ASP A 10 -19.82 1.17 11.64
CA ASP A 10 -18.64 1.76 10.98
C ASP A 10 -18.18 0.78 9.88
N THR A 11 -18.94 0.74 8.77
CA THR A 11 -18.74 -0.22 7.69
C THR A 11 -17.48 0.17 6.92
N LEU A 12 -16.44 -0.65 7.06
CA LEU A 12 -15.21 -0.51 6.30
C LEU A 12 -15.43 -1.02 4.85
N ALA A 13 -15.15 -0.18 3.87
CA ALA A 13 -15.12 -0.54 2.45
C ALA A 13 -13.70 -0.40 1.89
N ILE A 14 -13.21 -1.43 1.22
CA ILE A 14 -11.97 -1.37 0.41
C ILE A 14 -12.39 -1.35 -1.05
N ARG A 15 -11.94 -0.35 -1.81
CA ARG A 15 -12.29 -0.20 -3.22
C ARG A 15 -11.14 0.43 -4.01
N PRO A 16 -11.11 0.26 -5.34
CA PRO A 16 -10.26 1.08 -6.19
C PRO A 16 -10.52 2.57 -5.94
N ALA A 17 -9.46 3.35 -5.90
CA ALA A 17 -9.55 4.79 -5.75
C ALA A 17 -9.92 5.46 -7.08
N THR A 18 -10.46 6.65 -6.98
CA THR A 18 -10.81 7.53 -8.11
C THR A 18 -10.02 8.83 -8.01
N LEU A 19 -10.09 9.65 -9.05
CA LEU A 19 -9.49 10.98 -9.03
C LEU A 19 -10.02 11.86 -7.86
N ASN A 20 -11.27 11.66 -7.45
CA ASN A 20 -11.86 12.38 -6.33
C ASN A 20 -11.21 12.05 -4.98
N ASP A 21 -10.60 10.89 -4.86
CA ASP A 21 -9.90 10.47 -3.64
C ASP A 21 -8.47 11.05 -3.55
N ALA A 22 -7.93 11.60 -4.64
CA ALA A 22 -6.52 11.95 -4.76
C ALA A 22 -6.06 12.96 -3.70
N LEU A 23 -6.86 13.97 -3.37
CA LEU A 23 -6.52 14.94 -2.34
C LEU A 23 -6.43 14.27 -0.97
N SER A 24 -7.42 13.47 -0.59
CA SER A 24 -7.43 12.76 0.70
C SER A 24 -6.29 11.73 0.80
N ILE A 25 -5.95 11.06 -0.30
CA ILE A 25 -4.79 10.17 -0.40
C ILE A 25 -3.49 10.96 -0.18
N TYR A 26 -3.32 12.09 -0.87
CA TYR A 26 -2.16 12.95 -0.72
C TYR A 26 -1.99 13.44 0.72
N GLU A 27 -3.05 13.94 1.35
CA GLU A 27 -3.02 14.41 2.74
C GLU A 27 -2.65 13.28 3.72
N LEU A 28 -3.20 12.07 3.53
CA LEU A 28 -2.87 10.91 4.35
C LEU A 28 -1.38 10.51 4.18
N ILE A 29 -0.86 10.50 2.96
CA ILE A 29 0.56 10.20 2.69
C ILE A 29 1.43 11.29 3.34
N SER A 30 1.16 12.57 3.10
CA SER A 30 1.95 13.70 3.58
C SER A 30 2.05 13.73 5.11
N SER A 31 0.96 13.45 5.82
CA SER A 31 0.96 13.37 7.29
C SER A 31 1.85 12.24 7.83
N ASN A 32 2.08 11.18 7.04
CA ASN A 32 2.93 10.06 7.40
C ASN A 32 4.38 10.20 6.91
N VAL A 33 4.67 11.08 5.96
CA VAL A 33 6.04 11.48 5.60
C VAL A 33 6.70 12.21 6.75
N VAL A 34 6.01 13.16 7.37
CA VAL A 34 6.50 13.89 8.55
C VAL A 34 6.84 12.94 9.70
N ALA A 35 6.08 11.84 9.84
CA ALA A 35 6.37 10.80 10.83
C ALA A 35 7.52 9.85 10.42
N GLY A 36 8.15 10.03 9.25
CA GLY A 36 9.28 9.23 8.76
C GLY A 36 8.90 7.84 8.20
N HIS A 37 7.62 7.59 7.98
CA HIS A 37 7.15 6.26 7.53
C HIS A 37 7.09 6.10 6.03
N LEU A 38 6.91 7.17 5.26
CA LEU A 38 6.74 7.16 3.81
C LEU A 38 7.70 8.15 3.12
N LEU A 39 7.90 7.95 1.82
CA LEU A 39 8.53 8.95 0.96
C LEU A 39 7.49 9.97 0.52
N GLU A 40 7.95 11.21 0.33
CA GLU A 40 7.13 12.30 -0.15
C GLU A 40 6.60 12.04 -1.56
N ARG A 41 5.38 12.47 -1.83
CA ARG A 41 4.71 12.44 -3.13
C ARG A 41 4.09 13.81 -3.39
N SER A 42 4.12 14.30 -4.62
CA SER A 42 3.37 15.51 -4.98
C SER A 42 1.88 15.19 -5.20
N LEU A 43 1.02 16.21 -5.04
CA LEU A 43 -0.40 16.06 -5.34
C LEU A 43 -0.62 15.69 -6.82
N ASP A 44 0.13 16.32 -7.74
CA ASP A 44 0.04 16.03 -9.18
C ASP A 44 0.37 14.56 -9.49
N GLU A 45 1.39 14.00 -8.83
CA GLU A 45 1.75 12.59 -8.99
C GLU A 45 0.62 11.68 -8.48
N VAL A 46 0.04 11.98 -7.30
CA VAL A 46 -1.07 11.20 -6.76
C VAL A 46 -2.29 11.28 -7.66
N GLN A 47 -2.60 12.46 -8.23
CA GLN A 47 -3.70 12.63 -9.19
C GLN A 47 -3.49 11.82 -10.47
N GLN A 48 -2.28 11.86 -11.05
CA GLN A 48 -1.93 11.08 -12.25
C GLN A 48 -2.04 9.56 -12.01
N HIS A 49 -1.75 9.13 -10.79
CA HIS A 49 -1.75 7.71 -10.41
C HIS A 49 -2.98 7.27 -9.63
N ALA A 50 -4.02 8.12 -9.51
CA ALA A 50 -5.17 7.86 -8.63
C ALA A 50 -5.80 6.47 -8.84
N THR A 51 -5.91 6.01 -10.07
CA THR A 51 -6.48 4.71 -10.43
C THR A 51 -5.60 3.50 -10.07
N ARG A 52 -4.36 3.72 -9.66
CA ARG A 52 -3.45 2.66 -9.17
C ARG A 52 -3.61 2.40 -7.68
N PHE A 53 -4.33 3.28 -6.98
CA PHE A 53 -4.56 3.17 -5.55
C PHE A 53 -5.80 2.35 -5.22
N PHE A 54 -5.75 1.69 -4.07
CA PHE A 54 -6.91 1.23 -3.33
C PHE A 54 -7.13 2.14 -2.13
N ALA A 55 -8.39 2.47 -1.86
CA ALA A 55 -8.84 3.31 -0.76
C ALA A 55 -9.61 2.47 0.26
N ALA A 56 -9.30 2.67 1.53
CA ALA A 56 -10.09 2.18 2.64
C ALA A 56 -10.98 3.32 3.13
N ILE A 57 -12.28 3.14 3.06
CA ILE A 57 -13.29 4.13 3.46
C ILE A 57 -14.05 3.60 4.67
N ALA A 58 -14.14 4.40 5.72
CA ALA A 58 -14.94 4.13 6.90
C ALA A 58 -15.70 5.40 7.30
N SER A 59 -17.01 5.30 7.57
CA SER A 59 -17.86 6.46 7.88
C SER A 59 -17.68 7.61 6.88
N GLU A 60 -17.66 7.30 5.58
CA GLU A 60 -17.45 8.24 4.46
C GLU A 60 -16.07 8.95 4.45
N GLU A 61 -15.16 8.58 5.33
CA GLU A 61 -13.81 9.12 5.42
C GLU A 61 -12.78 8.15 4.84
N LEU A 62 -11.77 8.67 4.13
CA LEU A 62 -10.61 7.89 3.72
C LEU A 62 -9.70 7.65 4.93
N VAL A 63 -9.58 6.38 5.33
CA VAL A 63 -8.83 5.96 6.52
C VAL A 63 -7.57 5.17 6.20
N GLY A 64 -7.37 4.83 4.93
CA GLY A 64 -6.17 4.14 4.47
C GLY A 64 -6.07 4.12 2.94
N CYS A 65 -4.87 3.89 2.43
CA CYS A 65 -4.63 3.70 1.01
C CYS A 65 -3.40 2.82 0.77
N GLY A 66 -3.25 2.37 -0.47
CA GLY A 66 -2.06 1.70 -0.98
C GLY A 66 -2.06 1.72 -2.50
N GLU A 67 -0.89 1.82 -3.12
CA GLU A 67 -0.71 1.87 -4.57
C GLU A 67 -0.10 0.57 -5.08
N LEU A 68 -0.55 0.10 -6.24
CA LEU A 68 0.09 -0.94 -7.03
C LEU A 68 0.74 -0.31 -8.26
N THR A 69 2.06 -0.33 -8.32
CA THR A 69 2.84 0.23 -9.43
C THR A 69 3.61 -0.85 -10.16
N GLN A 70 3.40 -0.98 -11.47
CA GLN A 70 4.16 -1.92 -12.29
C GLN A 70 5.57 -1.37 -12.56
N LEU A 71 6.60 -2.14 -12.19
CA LEU A 71 8.01 -1.80 -12.41
C LEU A 71 8.56 -2.43 -13.69
N SER A 72 8.05 -3.58 -14.07
CA SER A 72 8.41 -4.30 -15.31
C SER A 72 7.25 -5.22 -15.71
N SER A 73 7.40 -5.95 -16.82
CA SER A 73 6.42 -6.97 -17.22
C SER A 73 6.18 -8.04 -16.15
N ASN A 74 7.15 -8.27 -15.27
CA ASN A 74 7.14 -9.39 -14.31
C ASN A 74 7.09 -8.97 -12.85
N VAL A 75 7.22 -7.67 -12.54
CA VAL A 75 7.28 -7.18 -11.16
C VAL A 75 6.43 -5.94 -10.98
N ALA A 76 5.59 -5.93 -9.95
CA ALA A 76 4.95 -4.74 -9.45
C ALA A 76 5.33 -4.47 -7.99
N GLU A 77 5.24 -3.23 -7.58
CA GLU A 77 5.54 -2.78 -6.23
C GLU A 77 4.28 -2.26 -5.55
N ILE A 78 4.11 -2.66 -4.29
CA ILE A 78 3.15 -2.05 -3.37
C ILE A 78 3.82 -0.85 -2.72
N ARG A 79 3.27 0.34 -2.98
CA ARG A 79 3.77 1.63 -2.48
C ARG A 79 2.73 2.32 -1.62
N SER A 80 3.19 3.26 -0.80
CA SER A 80 2.33 4.17 -0.04
C SER A 80 1.21 3.45 0.73
N LEU A 81 1.49 2.22 1.21
CA LEU A 81 0.55 1.48 2.05
C LEU A 81 0.51 2.13 3.43
N VAL A 82 -0.56 2.80 3.73
CA VAL A 82 -0.71 3.59 4.96
C VAL A 82 -2.14 3.55 5.48
N VAL A 83 -2.26 3.57 6.81
CA VAL A 83 -3.53 3.67 7.53
C VAL A 83 -3.45 4.85 8.49
N LYS A 84 -4.53 5.63 8.57
CA LYS A 84 -4.68 6.76 9.50
C LYS A 84 -4.33 6.31 10.92
N ASN A 85 -3.52 7.10 11.62
CA ASN A 85 -2.98 6.72 12.94
C ASN A 85 -4.08 6.28 13.92
N THR A 86 -5.22 7.00 13.93
CA THR A 86 -6.38 6.73 14.81
C THR A 86 -7.13 5.44 14.45
N ARG A 87 -6.84 4.83 13.31
CA ARG A 87 -7.49 3.61 12.80
C ARG A 87 -6.54 2.42 12.68
N ARG A 88 -5.30 2.57 13.16
CA ARG A 88 -4.33 1.46 13.18
C ARG A 88 -4.75 0.37 14.17
N GLY A 89 -4.27 -0.85 13.95
CA GLY A 89 -4.60 -2.00 14.78
C GLY A 89 -5.98 -2.64 14.53
N GLN A 90 -6.75 -2.10 13.57
CA GLN A 90 -8.09 -2.59 13.20
C GLN A 90 -8.09 -3.52 11.96
N GLY A 91 -6.91 -3.96 11.50
CA GLY A 91 -6.79 -4.85 10.34
C GLY A 91 -6.91 -4.16 8.97
N ILE A 92 -7.13 -2.85 8.90
CA ILE A 92 -7.35 -2.10 7.64
C ILE A 92 -6.17 -2.29 6.67
N GLY A 93 -4.92 -2.21 7.18
CA GLY A 93 -3.72 -2.43 6.37
C GLY A 93 -3.66 -3.84 5.76
N THR A 94 -4.14 -4.84 6.48
CA THR A 94 -4.22 -6.22 5.99
C THR A 94 -5.25 -6.36 4.86
N TYR A 95 -6.41 -5.71 4.99
CA TYR A 95 -7.43 -5.70 3.93
C TYR A 95 -6.94 -4.97 2.68
N LEU A 96 -6.26 -3.82 2.83
CA LEU A 96 -5.63 -3.10 1.72
C LEU A 96 -4.56 -3.96 1.04
N LEU A 97 -3.68 -4.59 1.81
CA LEU A 97 -2.64 -5.46 1.27
C LEU A 97 -3.24 -6.64 0.50
N LYS A 98 -4.30 -7.24 1.03
CA LYS A 98 -5.03 -8.31 0.34
C LYS A 98 -5.62 -7.81 -0.99
N ALA A 99 -6.28 -6.66 -1.01
CA ALA A 99 -6.85 -6.10 -2.24
C ALA A 99 -5.78 -5.82 -3.31
N LEU A 100 -4.60 -5.33 -2.91
CA LEU A 100 -3.47 -5.11 -3.82
C LEU A 100 -2.88 -6.42 -4.36
N ILE A 101 -2.84 -7.48 -3.55
CA ILE A 101 -2.44 -8.82 -4.00
C ILE A 101 -3.46 -9.38 -4.99
N ASP A 102 -4.76 -9.29 -4.67
CA ASP A 102 -5.84 -9.77 -5.53
C ASP A 102 -5.83 -9.04 -6.89
N GLU A 103 -5.57 -7.73 -6.90
CA GLU A 103 -5.42 -6.93 -8.13
C GLU A 103 -4.20 -7.40 -8.96
N ALA A 104 -3.06 -7.63 -8.33
CA ALA A 104 -1.87 -8.12 -9.01
C ALA A 104 -2.09 -9.51 -9.64
N LEU A 105 -2.83 -10.39 -8.96
CA LEU A 105 -3.25 -11.68 -9.49
C LEU A 105 -4.18 -11.51 -10.70
N ALA A 106 -5.16 -10.60 -10.63
CA ALA A 106 -6.08 -10.31 -11.72
C ALA A 106 -5.35 -9.75 -12.96
N LEU A 107 -4.28 -8.98 -12.75
CA LEU A 107 -3.40 -8.45 -13.80
C LEU A 107 -2.35 -9.45 -14.29
N ASN A 108 -2.34 -10.69 -13.77
CA ASN A 108 -1.36 -11.74 -14.09
C ASN A 108 0.10 -11.30 -13.86
N ILE A 109 0.35 -10.50 -12.81
CA ILE A 109 1.69 -10.08 -12.42
C ILE A 109 2.37 -11.22 -11.67
N PRO A 110 3.53 -11.73 -12.14
CA PRO A 110 4.14 -12.91 -11.52
C PRO A 110 4.72 -12.66 -10.13
N ARG A 111 5.15 -11.42 -9.84
CA ARG A 111 5.87 -11.10 -8.61
C ARG A 111 5.50 -9.72 -8.06
N LEU A 112 5.25 -9.66 -6.75
CA LEU A 112 5.09 -8.43 -6.00
C LEU A 112 6.34 -8.14 -5.16
N CYS A 113 6.65 -6.86 -4.98
CA CYS A 113 7.63 -6.40 -4.00
C CYS A 113 7.09 -5.21 -3.20
N ALA A 114 7.75 -4.91 -2.10
CA ALA A 114 7.59 -3.67 -1.35
C ALA A 114 8.88 -3.34 -0.60
N PHE A 115 9.08 -2.06 -0.32
CA PHE A 115 10.18 -1.55 0.51
C PHE A 115 9.58 -0.88 1.74
N THR A 116 9.79 -1.45 2.91
CA THR A 116 9.07 -1.09 4.13
C THR A 116 9.96 -1.06 5.37
N HIS A 117 9.66 -0.18 6.33
CA HIS A 117 10.24 -0.24 7.68
C HIS A 117 9.56 -1.31 8.55
N SER A 118 8.33 -1.71 8.20
CA SER A 118 7.53 -2.67 8.96
C SER A 118 7.22 -3.92 8.13
N PRO A 119 8.14 -4.89 8.03
CA PRO A 119 7.97 -6.06 7.16
C PRO A 119 6.93 -7.06 7.67
N ARG A 120 6.60 -7.03 8.97
CA ARG A 120 5.72 -8.02 9.61
C ARG A 120 4.37 -8.25 8.91
N PRO A 121 3.59 -7.22 8.53
CA PRO A 121 2.32 -7.44 7.82
C PRO A 121 2.51 -8.14 6.48
N PHE A 122 3.59 -7.82 5.77
CA PHE A 122 3.93 -8.44 4.49
C PHE A 122 4.32 -9.91 4.68
N VAL A 123 5.16 -10.21 5.67
CA VAL A 123 5.55 -11.60 5.99
C VAL A 123 4.33 -12.43 6.37
N GLN A 124 3.39 -11.88 7.15
CA GLN A 124 2.13 -12.54 7.48
C GLN A 124 1.24 -12.77 6.25
N ALA A 125 1.37 -11.96 5.22
CA ALA A 125 0.68 -12.12 3.92
C ALA A 125 1.43 -13.06 2.95
N GLY A 126 2.56 -13.65 3.36
CA GLY A 126 3.31 -14.63 2.56
C GLY A 126 4.55 -14.08 1.85
N PHE A 127 4.89 -12.80 2.04
CA PHE A 127 6.13 -12.23 1.50
C PHE A 127 7.36 -12.76 2.24
N SER A 128 8.47 -12.86 1.53
CA SER A 128 9.79 -13.16 2.08
C SER A 128 10.64 -11.90 2.12
N ILE A 129 11.41 -11.69 3.19
CA ILE A 129 12.43 -10.65 3.24
C ILE A 129 13.61 -11.10 2.37
N VAL A 130 14.06 -10.23 1.48
CA VAL A 130 15.13 -10.52 0.53
C VAL A 130 16.18 -9.40 0.52
N PRO A 131 17.42 -9.68 0.06
CA PRO A 131 18.38 -8.62 -0.23
C PRO A 131 17.86 -7.65 -1.30
N HIS A 132 18.12 -6.35 -1.15
CA HIS A 132 17.68 -5.32 -2.11
C HIS A 132 18.03 -5.65 -3.57
N PRO A 133 19.24 -6.17 -3.90
CA PRO A 133 19.59 -6.50 -5.29
C PRO A 133 18.67 -7.54 -5.97
N TRP A 134 17.87 -8.27 -5.19
CA TRP A 134 16.91 -9.24 -5.78
C TRP A 134 15.70 -8.55 -6.42
N VAL A 135 15.55 -7.24 -6.21
CA VAL A 135 14.50 -6.42 -6.80
C VAL A 135 15.14 -5.40 -7.75
N SER A 136 15.88 -5.89 -8.78
CA SER A 136 16.62 -5.05 -9.73
C SER A 136 15.75 -4.00 -10.42
N PRO A 137 14.49 -4.26 -10.86
CA PRO A 137 13.68 -3.22 -11.48
C PRO A 137 13.43 -2.01 -10.55
N LYS A 138 13.30 -2.23 -9.24
CA LYS A 138 13.18 -1.12 -8.27
C LYS A 138 14.47 -0.33 -8.16
N ILE A 139 15.61 -1.03 -8.10
CA ILE A 139 16.92 -0.39 -8.02
C ILE A 139 17.16 0.51 -9.24
N GLU A 140 16.88 0.00 -10.43
CA GLU A 140 17.10 0.70 -11.70
C GLU A 140 16.18 1.92 -11.88
N ILE A 141 14.92 1.83 -11.46
CA ILE A 141 13.93 2.89 -11.67
C ILE A 141 14.04 3.99 -10.62
N ASP A 142 14.13 3.62 -9.34
CA ASP A 142 13.94 4.58 -8.25
C ASP A 142 15.18 4.74 -7.34
N CYS A 143 15.90 3.64 -7.06
CA CYS A 143 16.90 3.69 -5.99
C CYS A 143 18.16 4.42 -6.40
N GLN A 144 18.56 4.39 -7.67
CA GLN A 144 19.81 5.04 -8.14
C GLN A 144 19.78 6.56 -7.96
N THR A 145 18.61 7.17 -8.02
CA THR A 145 18.39 8.61 -7.82
C THR A 145 17.93 8.97 -6.40
N CYS A 146 17.73 7.97 -5.55
CA CYS A 146 17.26 8.16 -4.19
C CYS A 146 18.40 8.65 -3.29
N GLU A 147 18.19 9.74 -2.57
CA GLU A 147 19.17 10.29 -1.61
C GLU A 147 19.53 9.29 -0.50
N LEU A 148 18.61 8.37 -0.16
CA LEU A 148 18.79 7.33 0.86
C LEU A 148 19.44 6.05 0.32
N PHE A 149 19.84 5.99 -0.96
CA PHE A 149 20.31 4.75 -1.60
C PHE A 149 21.42 4.04 -0.82
N ARG A 150 22.39 4.80 -0.29
CA ARG A 150 23.54 4.25 0.46
C ARG A 150 23.26 3.96 1.93
N CYS A 151 22.17 4.48 2.47
CA CYS A 151 21.79 4.35 3.88
C CYS A 151 20.31 3.90 4.02
N CYS A 152 19.78 3.19 3.02
CA CYS A 152 18.41 2.69 3.03
C CYS A 152 18.24 1.66 4.15
N ASP A 153 17.38 1.97 5.11
CA ASP A 153 17.04 1.15 6.28
C ASP A 153 15.75 0.34 6.09
N ARG A 154 15.21 0.32 4.87
CA ARG A 154 13.98 -0.42 4.54
C ARG A 154 14.29 -1.87 4.24
N TYR A 155 13.38 -2.74 4.65
CA TYR A 155 13.36 -4.14 4.23
C TYR A 155 12.79 -4.23 2.82
N ALA A 156 13.46 -4.95 1.92
CA ALA A 156 12.88 -5.40 0.67
C ALA A 156 12.13 -6.71 0.93
N VAL A 157 10.86 -6.77 0.53
CA VAL A 157 10.02 -7.96 0.65
C VAL A 157 9.46 -8.34 -0.71
N VAL A 158 9.35 -9.65 -0.98
CA VAL A 158 8.90 -10.19 -2.27
C VAL A 158 7.89 -11.31 -2.05
N LEU A 159 6.84 -11.32 -2.88
CA LEU A 159 5.86 -12.40 -2.99
C LEU A 159 5.86 -12.93 -4.43
N ASP A 160 6.12 -14.23 -4.60
CA ASP A 160 5.97 -14.92 -5.87
C ASP A 160 4.52 -15.37 -6.05
N LEU A 161 3.81 -14.77 -7.00
CA LEU A 161 2.40 -15.05 -7.25
C LEU A 161 2.19 -16.27 -8.15
N THR A 162 3.24 -16.77 -8.83
CA THR A 162 3.12 -17.95 -9.68
C THR A 162 2.87 -19.23 -8.88
N THR A 163 3.33 -19.26 -7.63
CA THR A 163 3.16 -20.37 -6.69
C THR A 163 2.19 -20.06 -5.54
N PHE A 164 1.62 -18.85 -5.54
CA PHE A 164 0.78 -18.38 -4.46
C PHE A 164 -0.61 -19.01 -4.51
N SER A 165 -0.90 -19.90 -3.56
CA SER A 165 -2.21 -20.58 -3.44
C SER A 165 -3.19 -19.88 -2.49
N GLY A 166 -2.96 -18.62 -2.17
CA GLY A 166 -3.75 -17.85 -1.21
C GLY A 166 -3.27 -18.01 0.22
N ALA A 167 -3.50 -16.99 1.05
CA ALA A 167 -3.20 -17.09 2.47
C ALA A 167 -4.07 -18.18 3.13
N PRO A 168 -3.57 -18.94 4.11
CA PRO A 168 -4.41 -19.84 4.90
C PRO A 168 -5.54 -19.04 5.56
N LYS A 169 -6.73 -19.65 5.57
CA LYS A 169 -7.97 -19.08 6.13
C LYS A 169 -7.84 -18.82 7.64
#